data_65c844434820737fd2ba29bf4a10bdda
#
_entry.id   65c844434820737fd2ba29bf4a10bdda
#
_cell.length_a   1.000
_cell.length_b   1.000
_cell.length_c   1.000
_cell.angle_alpha   90.00
_cell.angle_beta   90.00
_cell.angle_gamma   90.00
#
_symmetry.space_group_name_H-M   'P 1'
#
loop_
_entity.id
_entity.type
_entity.pdbx_description
1 polymer ?
#
loop_
_entity_poly.entity_id
_entity_poly.type
_entity_poly.pdbx_seq_one_letter_code
_entity_poly.pdbx_strand_id
1 'polypeptide(L)'
;EQGQLRILRCRNQESALEHILDDAAVVSARRAGTTAAFEQLNKYFMLMQMPVVASQYWNMVHGVNAEEVKQDLEGLQTMRTLGRNMAFLLRCKEAGLQAGVALPQQETPVFTNFIRS
;
A
#
# COMPACT_ATOMS: atom_id res chain seq x y z
N GLU A 1 14.04 -10.72 18.61
CA GLU A 1 13.42 -9.44 18.23
C GLU A 1 12.26 -9.73 17.29
N GLN A 2 11.06 -9.47 17.77
CA GLN A 2 9.84 -9.65 16.99
C GLN A 2 9.76 -8.51 15.97
N GLY A 3 9.56 -8.84 14.70
CA GLY A 3 9.37 -7.87 13.64
C GLY A 3 8.19 -6.96 13.96
N GLN A 4 8.45 -5.67 14.10
CA GLN A 4 7.45 -4.68 14.45
C GLN A 4 6.78 -4.18 13.17
N LEU A 5 5.49 -4.48 13.01
CA LEU A 5 4.66 -3.90 11.97
C LEU A 5 4.47 -2.40 12.27
N ARG A 6 5.00 -1.53 11.45
CA ARG A 6 4.70 -0.09 11.50
C ARG A 6 3.73 0.28 10.38
N ILE A 7 2.51 0.59 10.77
CA ILE A 7 1.54 1.23 9.87
C ILE A 7 1.73 2.73 10.02
N LEU A 8 2.22 3.38 8.97
CA LEU A 8 2.30 4.83 8.91
C LEU A 8 0.96 5.35 8.40
N ARG A 9 0.17 5.92 9.30
CA ARG A 9 -1.09 6.57 9.00
C ARG A 9 -0.84 8.05 8.75
N CYS A 10 -0.98 8.51 7.51
CA CYS A 10 -1.07 9.94 7.23
C CYS A 10 -2.47 10.43 7.63
N ARG A 11 -2.55 11.26 8.66
CA ARG A 11 -3.80 11.82 9.17
C ARG A 11 -3.97 13.22 8.62
N ASN A 12 -4.83 13.39 7.62
CA ASN A 12 -5.46 14.67 7.36
C ASN A 12 -6.96 14.57 7.67
N GLN A 13 -7.46 15.49 8.46
CA GLN A 13 -8.71 15.43 9.21
C GLN A 13 -9.91 16.02 8.46
N GLU A 14 -10.07 15.78 7.17
CA GLU A 14 -11.28 16.23 6.46
C GLU A 14 -11.84 15.13 5.57
N SER A 15 -12.99 14.62 5.98
CA SER A 15 -13.86 13.59 5.37
C SER A 15 -13.33 12.14 5.33
N ALA A 16 -14.19 11.20 5.68
CA ALA A 16 -13.87 9.76 5.78
C ALA A 16 -13.51 9.11 4.42
N LEU A 17 -13.79 9.76 3.30
CA LEU A 17 -13.51 9.27 1.95
C LEU A 17 -12.13 9.70 1.40
N GLU A 18 -11.58 10.80 1.89
CA GLU A 18 -10.23 11.25 1.49
C GLU A 18 -9.11 10.39 2.09
N HIS A 19 -9.38 9.71 3.21
CA HIS A 19 -8.39 8.92 3.94
C HIS A 19 -8.09 7.55 3.35
N ILE A 20 -8.88 7.06 2.39
CA ILE A 20 -8.77 5.68 1.91
C ILE A 20 -7.57 5.46 0.97
N LEU A 21 -6.93 6.50 0.46
CA LEU A 21 -5.95 6.37 -0.62
C LEU A 21 -4.49 6.61 -0.24
N ASP A 22 -4.19 6.89 1.03
CA ASP A 22 -2.87 7.40 1.41
C ASP A 22 -2.16 6.57 2.50
N ASP A 23 -2.46 5.27 2.63
CA ASP A 23 -1.79 4.40 3.60
C ASP A 23 -0.67 3.58 2.97
N ALA A 24 0.41 3.38 3.72
CA ALA A 24 1.49 2.49 3.37
C ALA A 24 1.86 1.60 4.56
N ALA A 25 2.21 0.35 4.28
CA ALA A 25 2.69 -0.58 5.28
C ALA A 25 4.07 -1.13 4.89
N VAL A 26 4.94 -1.26 5.87
CA VAL A 26 6.24 -1.90 5.72
C VAL A 26 6.30 -3.11 6.61
N VAL A 27 6.71 -4.24 6.06
CA VAL A 27 6.87 -5.51 6.78
C VAL A 27 8.30 -5.97 6.68
N SER A 28 8.81 -6.48 7.76
CA SER A 28 10.09 -7.16 7.80
C SER A 28 9.87 -8.64 8.13
N ALA A 29 10.52 -9.52 7.39
CA ALA A 29 10.52 -10.95 7.67
C ALA A 29 11.96 -11.47 7.65
N ARG A 30 12.28 -12.31 8.62
CA ARG A 30 13.55 -13.03 8.68
C ARG A 30 13.42 -14.34 7.91
N ARG A 31 14.41 -14.70 7.09
CA ARG A 31 14.50 -16.00 6.38
C ARG A 31 13.41 -16.24 5.32
N ALA A 32 13.23 -15.40 4.37
CA ALA A 32 12.13 -15.50 3.39
C ALA A 32 10.72 -15.42 4.05
N GLY A 33 9.74 -15.05 3.33
CA GLY A 33 8.38 -14.84 3.84
C GLY A 33 7.91 -13.40 3.68
N THR A 34 8.77 -12.49 3.21
CA THR A 34 8.40 -11.12 2.85
C THR A 34 7.32 -11.09 1.78
N THR A 35 7.42 -11.96 0.76
CA THR A 35 6.41 -12.08 -0.30
C THR A 35 5.05 -12.47 0.26
N ALA A 36 5.00 -13.51 1.11
CA ALA A 36 3.75 -13.95 1.73
C ALA A 36 3.13 -12.87 2.63
N ALA A 37 3.96 -12.18 3.42
CA ALA A 37 3.51 -11.07 4.26
C ALA A 37 3.01 -9.89 3.41
N PHE A 38 3.69 -9.55 2.33
CA PHE A 38 3.30 -8.54 1.37
C PHE A 38 1.94 -8.85 0.74
N GLU A 39 1.71 -10.08 0.27
CA GLU A 39 0.44 -10.51 -0.30
C GLU A 39 -0.71 -10.42 0.70
N GLN A 40 -0.47 -10.81 1.96
CA GLN A 40 -1.48 -10.72 3.00
C GLN A 40 -1.86 -9.25 3.29
N LEU A 41 -0.91 -8.36 3.36
CA LEU A 41 -1.17 -6.93 3.60
C LEU A 41 -1.89 -6.26 2.44
N ASN A 42 -1.55 -6.60 1.19
CA ASN A 42 -2.23 -6.06 0.02
C ASN A 42 -3.73 -6.40 0.02
N LYS A 43 -4.15 -7.54 0.58
CA LYS A 43 -5.57 -7.89 0.71
C LYS A 43 -6.34 -6.89 1.58
N TYR A 44 -5.72 -6.36 2.63
CA TYR A 44 -6.36 -5.34 3.47
C TYR A 44 -6.53 -4.02 2.71
N PHE A 45 -5.53 -3.61 1.94
CA PHE A 45 -5.65 -2.41 1.10
C PHE A 45 -6.76 -2.57 0.05
N MET A 46 -6.81 -3.72 -0.62
CA MET A 46 -7.87 -4.04 -1.60
C MET A 46 -9.27 -4.04 -0.96
N LEU A 47 -9.41 -4.61 0.25
CA LEU A 47 -10.68 -4.59 1.00
C LEU A 47 -11.15 -3.17 1.30
N MET A 48 -10.21 -2.25 1.51
CA MET A 48 -10.48 -0.83 1.75
C MET A 48 -10.62 -0.02 0.46
N GLN A 49 -10.72 -0.68 -0.69
CA GLN A 49 -10.83 -0.07 -2.03
C GLN A 49 -9.64 0.84 -2.40
N MET A 50 -8.46 0.54 -1.84
CA MET A 50 -7.24 1.28 -2.11
C MET A 50 -6.51 0.69 -3.32
N PRO A 51 -6.17 1.48 -4.34
CA PRO A 51 -5.32 1.03 -5.43
C PRO A 51 -3.93 0.65 -4.92
N VAL A 52 -3.51 -0.57 -5.20
CA VAL A 52 -2.15 -1.01 -4.86
C VAL A 52 -1.18 -0.50 -5.92
N VAL A 53 -0.21 0.30 -5.52
CA VAL A 53 0.79 0.85 -6.43
C VAL A 53 1.86 -0.19 -6.72
N ALA A 54 2.09 -0.43 -8.00
CA ALA A 54 3.12 -1.33 -8.47
C ALA A 54 4.45 -0.60 -8.70
N SER A 55 5.54 -1.34 -8.59
CA SER A 55 6.86 -0.97 -9.11
C SER A 55 7.18 -1.78 -10.36
N GLN A 56 8.46 -2.02 -10.62
CA GLN A 56 8.94 -2.88 -11.70
C GLN A 56 9.08 -4.35 -11.31
N TYR A 57 8.99 -4.65 -10.00
CA TYR A 57 9.17 -5.98 -9.43
C TYR A 57 8.39 -6.08 -8.10
N TRP A 58 8.50 -7.19 -7.38
CA TRP A 58 7.95 -7.28 -6.02
C TRP A 58 8.58 -6.22 -5.12
N ASN A 59 7.74 -5.50 -4.39
CA ASN A 59 8.17 -4.36 -3.57
C ASN A 59 8.92 -4.84 -2.32
N MET A 60 10.16 -5.24 -2.48
CA MET A 60 11.01 -5.73 -1.41
C MET A 60 12.47 -5.29 -1.58
N VAL A 61 13.19 -5.29 -0.48
CA VAL A 61 14.63 -5.07 -0.39
C VAL A 61 15.21 -6.14 0.50
N HIS A 62 16.36 -6.66 0.14
CA HIS A 62 17.05 -7.71 0.89
C HIS A 62 18.22 -7.16 1.70
N GLY A 63 18.45 -7.75 2.88
CA GLY A 63 19.57 -7.45 3.76
C GLY A 63 19.31 -7.94 5.18
N VAL A 64 20.34 -8.41 5.86
CA VAL A 64 20.27 -8.81 7.27
C VAL A 64 20.44 -7.61 8.19
N ASN A 65 21.11 -6.58 7.69
CA ASN A 65 21.38 -5.32 8.39
C ASN A 65 21.30 -4.13 7.43
N ALA A 66 21.40 -2.91 7.96
CA ALA A 66 21.26 -1.68 7.18
C ALA A 66 22.33 -1.51 6.10
N GLU A 67 23.53 -2.01 6.34
CA GLU A 67 24.66 -1.93 5.39
C GLU A 67 24.43 -2.84 4.18
N GLU A 68 23.91 -4.03 4.40
CA GLU A 68 23.56 -4.96 3.32
C GLU A 68 22.38 -4.44 2.52
N VAL A 69 21.34 -3.91 3.16
CA VAL A 69 20.22 -3.27 2.46
C VAL A 69 20.67 -2.18 1.51
N LYS A 70 21.69 -1.39 1.87
CA LYS A 70 22.28 -0.36 0.99
C LYS A 70 23.00 -0.95 -0.22
N GLN A 71 23.41 -2.22 -0.17
CA GLN A 71 24.10 -2.92 -1.25
C GLN A 71 23.12 -3.63 -2.18
N ASP A 72 21.87 -3.81 -1.79
CA ASP A 72 20.81 -4.35 -2.66
C ASP A 72 20.34 -3.29 -3.65
N LEU A 73 21.12 -3.11 -4.71
CA LEU A 73 20.87 -2.08 -5.72
C LEU A 73 19.56 -2.32 -6.47
N GLU A 74 19.17 -3.57 -6.68
CA GLU A 74 17.91 -3.95 -7.33
C GLU A 74 16.71 -3.60 -6.43
N GLY A 75 16.72 -4.01 -5.17
CA GLY A 75 15.68 -3.66 -4.21
C GLY A 75 15.55 -2.16 -4.02
N LEU A 76 16.66 -1.44 -3.91
CA LEU A 76 16.65 0.02 -3.81
C LEU A 76 16.11 0.69 -5.09
N GLN A 77 16.37 0.14 -6.28
CA GLN A 77 15.79 0.61 -7.52
C GLN A 77 14.28 0.38 -7.54
N THR A 78 13.85 -0.80 -7.13
CA THR A 78 12.43 -1.17 -6.98
C THR A 78 11.69 -0.20 -6.06
N MET A 79 12.27 0.14 -4.91
CA MET A 79 11.69 1.10 -3.97
C MET A 79 11.64 2.52 -4.54
N ARG A 80 12.67 2.97 -5.25
CA ARG A 80 12.63 4.28 -5.93
C ARG A 80 11.56 4.34 -7.02
N THR A 81 11.38 3.27 -7.77
CA THR A 81 10.32 3.17 -8.79
C THR A 81 8.94 3.18 -8.16
N LEU A 82 8.74 2.41 -7.07
CA LEU A 82 7.51 2.45 -6.29
C LEU A 82 7.18 3.88 -5.82
N GLY A 83 8.15 4.56 -5.22
CA GLY A 83 7.97 5.94 -4.74
C GLY A 83 7.61 6.93 -5.85
N ARG A 84 8.22 6.81 -7.02
CA ARG A 84 7.88 7.64 -8.19
C ARG A 84 6.48 7.36 -8.71
N ASN A 85 6.10 6.08 -8.81
CA ASN A 85 4.77 5.69 -9.26
C ASN A 85 3.69 6.16 -8.28
N MET A 86 3.92 6.02 -6.98
CA MET A 86 3.03 6.53 -5.94
C MET A 86 2.87 8.05 -6.04
N ALA A 87 3.98 8.78 -6.12
CA ALA A 87 3.95 10.23 -6.28
C ALA A 87 3.22 10.67 -7.56
N PHE A 88 3.36 9.93 -8.66
CA PHE A 88 2.62 10.19 -9.88
C PHE A 88 1.12 10.02 -9.69
N LEU A 89 0.68 8.89 -9.12
CA LEU A 89 -0.75 8.62 -8.89
C LEU A 89 -1.40 9.62 -7.93
N LEU A 90 -0.70 10.02 -6.86
CA LEU A 90 -1.18 11.05 -5.94
C LEU A 90 -1.37 12.40 -6.64
N ARG A 91 -0.44 12.79 -7.51
CA ARG A 91 -0.58 14.02 -8.32
C ARG A 91 -1.72 13.92 -9.33
N CYS A 92 -1.93 12.74 -9.95
CA CYS A 92 -3.06 12.53 -10.84
C CYS A 92 -4.40 12.65 -10.11
N LYS A 93 -4.50 12.05 -8.91
CA LYS A 93 -5.67 12.19 -8.04
C LYS A 93 -5.95 13.65 -7.72
N GLU A 94 -4.94 14.37 -7.24
CA GLU A 94 -5.07 15.78 -6.89
C GLU A 94 -5.49 16.63 -8.10
N ALA A 95 -4.84 16.47 -9.24
CA ALA A 95 -5.20 17.17 -10.47
C ALA A 95 -6.62 16.82 -10.94
N GLY A 96 -7.04 15.56 -10.79
CA GLY A 96 -8.40 15.13 -11.10
C GLY A 96 -9.44 15.82 -10.22
N LEU A 97 -9.22 15.87 -8.92
CA LEU A 97 -10.11 16.56 -7.98
C LEU A 97 -10.22 18.07 -8.31
N GLN A 98 -9.10 18.71 -8.58
CA GLN A 98 -9.07 20.13 -8.99
C GLN A 98 -9.78 20.37 -10.32
N ALA A 99 -9.76 19.40 -11.22
CA ALA A 99 -10.50 19.42 -12.49
C ALA A 99 -11.99 19.06 -12.35
N GLY A 100 -12.47 18.79 -11.15
CA GLY A 100 -13.87 18.44 -10.88
C GLY A 100 -14.23 16.97 -11.05
N VAL A 101 -13.24 16.07 -11.14
CA VAL A 101 -13.51 14.63 -11.16
C VAL A 101 -13.93 14.20 -9.74
N ALA A 102 -15.18 13.76 -9.62
CA ALA A 102 -15.72 13.30 -8.34
C ALA A 102 -15.15 11.95 -7.94
N LEU A 103 -14.95 11.74 -6.64
CA LEU A 103 -14.64 10.41 -6.12
C LEU A 103 -15.83 9.46 -6.31
N PRO A 104 -15.58 8.15 -6.52
CA PRO A 104 -16.64 7.14 -6.62
C PRO A 104 -17.53 7.16 -5.39
N GLN A 105 -18.84 7.12 -5.61
CA GLN A 105 -19.79 6.99 -4.51
C GLN A 105 -19.71 5.58 -3.93
N GLN A 106 -19.76 5.50 -2.60
CA GLN A 106 -19.82 4.22 -1.89
C GLN A 106 -21.27 3.72 -1.89
N GLU A 107 -21.47 2.49 -2.33
CA GLU A 107 -22.75 1.81 -2.18
C GLU A 107 -22.90 1.22 -0.78
N THR A 108 -24.14 1.07 -0.33
CA THR A 108 -24.43 0.32 0.89
C THR A 108 -24.02 -1.13 0.70
N PRO A 109 -23.16 -1.70 1.58
CA PRO A 109 -22.71 -3.07 1.43
C PRO A 109 -23.87 -4.07 1.42
N VAL A 110 -23.88 -4.98 0.46
CA VAL A 110 -24.80 -6.11 0.39
C VAL A 110 -24.03 -7.38 0.72
N PHE A 111 -24.52 -8.13 1.68
CA PHE A 111 -23.87 -9.36 2.15
C PHE A 111 -24.66 -10.58 1.63
N THR A 112 -23.95 -11.47 0.94
CA THR A 112 -24.50 -12.74 0.54
C THR A 112 -24.28 -13.77 1.64
N ASN A 113 -25.37 -14.36 2.11
CA ASN A 113 -25.34 -15.46 3.06
C ASN A 113 -26.23 -16.61 2.57
N PHE A 114 -25.61 -17.72 2.20
CA PHE A 114 -26.31 -18.94 1.78
C PHE A 114 -26.50 -19.95 2.93
N ILE A 115 -26.05 -19.65 4.13
CA ILE A 115 -26.27 -20.46 5.31
C ILE A 115 -27.70 -20.19 5.78
N ARG A 116 -28.56 -21.19 5.59
CA ARG A 116 -29.94 -21.16 6.08
C ARG A 116 -30.01 -21.92 7.38
N SER A 117 -30.50 -21.29 8.42
CA SER A 117 -30.85 -21.93 9.69
C SER A 117 -32.17 -22.67 9.53
#